data_505ba231a32569f6769367c9f2ce1a70
#
_entry.id   505ba231a32569f6769367c9f2ce1a70
#
_cell.length_a   1.000
_cell.length_b   1.000
_cell.length_c   1.000
_cell.angle_alpha   90.00
_cell.angle_beta   90.00
_cell.angle_gamma   90.00
#
_symmetry.space_group_name_H-M   'P 1'
#
loop_
_entity.id
_entity.type
_entity.pdbx_description
1 polymer ?
#
loop_
_entity_poly.entity_id
_entity_poly.type
_entity_poly.pdbx_seq_one_letter_code
_entity_poly.pdbx_strand_id
1 'polypeptide(L)'
;VVGGKTRQESVFLGLKAIKEKAPEYVLIHDAARPIISNKVLKSLFQFIKKKATCVAPILPINDAMRLIKNNQIEKILPKKDHALVQTPQLCNFNELLLAHNQNSDVIYDDETSILFNMGKIINTVQGDPISLKITYENDFKILEPHLIDKKNNYITKIGLGFDIHRFDTKKSHDHKNFITLGGIRISNIKSLIGHSDADVLLHAITDSILGVI
;
A
#
# COMPACT_ATOMS: atom_id res chain seq x y z
N VAL A 1 2.78 -6.68 -12.35
CA VAL A 1 3.52 -7.94 -12.03
C VAL A 1 2.85 -8.58 -10.83
N VAL A 2 2.59 -9.87 -10.92
CA VAL A 2 2.11 -10.65 -9.75
C VAL A 2 3.29 -10.81 -8.78
N GLY A 3 3.06 -10.65 -7.48
CA GLY A 3 4.09 -10.82 -6.46
C GLY A 3 4.49 -12.29 -6.27
N GLY A 4 5.65 -12.51 -5.67
CA GLY A 4 6.15 -13.83 -5.31
C GLY A 4 5.65 -14.30 -3.93
N LYS A 5 6.15 -15.45 -3.49
CA LYS A 5 5.81 -16.03 -2.18
C LYS A 5 6.44 -15.26 -1.00
N THR A 6 7.50 -14.51 -1.25
CA THR A 6 8.21 -13.71 -0.25
C THR A 6 8.34 -12.25 -0.73
N ARG A 7 8.66 -11.34 0.20
CA ARG A 7 8.97 -9.94 -0.13
C ARG A 7 10.13 -9.88 -1.13
N GLN A 8 11.20 -10.61 -0.86
CA GLN A 8 12.40 -10.66 -1.72
C GLN A 8 12.06 -11.15 -3.14
N GLU A 9 11.28 -12.22 -3.27
CA GLU A 9 10.83 -12.72 -4.58
C GLU A 9 9.97 -11.70 -5.31
N SER A 10 9.07 -11.02 -4.62
CA SER A 10 8.24 -9.95 -5.20
C SER A 10 9.08 -8.81 -5.76
N VAL A 11 10.11 -8.37 -5.03
CA VAL A 11 11.06 -7.36 -5.50
C VAL A 11 11.81 -7.87 -6.74
N PHE A 12 12.30 -9.09 -6.71
CA PHE A 12 13.02 -9.68 -7.84
C PHE A 12 12.18 -9.76 -9.12
N LEU A 13 10.91 -10.18 -8.99
CA LEU A 13 9.97 -10.19 -10.12
C LEU A 13 9.71 -8.77 -10.65
N GLY A 14 9.59 -7.79 -9.76
CA GLY A 14 9.49 -6.38 -10.15
C GLY A 14 10.71 -5.89 -10.91
N LEU A 15 11.93 -6.20 -10.44
CA LEU A 15 13.17 -5.85 -11.12
C LEU A 15 13.28 -6.48 -12.51
N LYS A 16 12.91 -7.77 -12.64
CA LYS A 16 12.87 -8.45 -13.94
C LYS A 16 11.92 -7.78 -14.92
N ALA A 17 10.75 -7.36 -14.45
CA ALA A 17 9.71 -6.75 -15.30
C ALA A 17 10.13 -5.39 -15.88
N ILE A 18 11.02 -4.66 -15.20
CA ILE A 18 11.50 -3.36 -15.65
C ILE A 18 12.89 -3.42 -16.30
N LYS A 19 13.48 -4.61 -16.45
CA LYS A 19 14.84 -4.79 -16.96
C LYS A 19 15.05 -4.16 -18.34
N GLU A 20 14.07 -4.29 -19.23
CA GLU A 20 14.15 -3.73 -20.59
C GLU A 20 14.16 -2.20 -20.63
N LYS A 21 13.63 -1.55 -19.55
CA LYS A 21 13.68 -0.09 -19.42
C LYS A 21 15.06 0.42 -18.99
N ALA A 22 15.95 -0.49 -18.59
CA ALA A 22 17.31 -0.23 -18.13
C ALA A 22 17.45 0.99 -17.19
N PRO A 23 16.69 1.08 -16.10
CA PRO A 23 16.81 2.21 -15.18
C PRO A 23 18.19 2.18 -14.53
N GLU A 24 18.78 3.33 -14.27
CA GLU A 24 20.04 3.42 -13.53
C GLU A 24 19.84 3.13 -12.04
N TYR A 25 18.74 3.64 -11.47
CA TYR A 25 18.35 3.48 -10.07
C TYR A 25 16.91 3.04 -9.93
N VAL A 26 16.63 2.36 -8.82
CA VAL A 26 15.28 2.01 -8.38
C VAL A 26 15.07 2.40 -6.93
N LEU A 27 13.83 2.73 -6.59
CA LEU A 27 13.37 2.88 -5.22
C LEU A 27 12.54 1.65 -4.85
N ILE A 28 12.97 0.90 -3.85
CA ILE A 28 12.22 -0.21 -3.29
C ILE A 28 11.49 0.27 -2.06
N HIS A 29 10.17 0.10 -2.04
CA HIS A 29 9.34 0.64 -0.98
C HIS A 29 8.32 -0.37 -0.46
N ASP A 30 8.17 -0.43 0.86
CA ASP A 30 7.16 -1.25 1.52
C ASP A 30 5.77 -0.65 1.31
N ALA A 31 4.84 -1.39 0.70
CA ALA A 31 3.44 -0.94 0.55
C ALA A 31 2.76 -0.66 1.92
N ALA A 32 3.25 -1.30 2.99
CA ALA A 32 2.77 -1.04 4.35
C ALA A 32 3.23 0.31 4.94
N ARG A 33 3.99 1.13 4.22
CA ARG A 33 4.34 2.50 4.60
C ARG A 33 3.63 3.49 3.68
N PRO A 34 2.41 3.90 3.99
CA PRO A 34 1.59 4.70 3.08
C PRO A 34 2.10 6.13 2.87
N ILE A 35 2.96 6.62 3.77
CA ILE A 35 3.48 7.99 3.71
C ILE A 35 4.96 7.98 3.38
N ILE A 36 5.30 8.60 2.25
CA ILE A 36 6.69 8.83 1.84
C ILE A 36 7.02 10.30 2.04
N SER A 37 7.99 10.58 2.90
CA SER A 37 8.43 11.94 3.17
C SER A 37 9.22 12.53 1.99
N ASN A 38 8.78 13.67 1.47
CA ASN A 38 9.49 14.41 0.42
C ASN A 38 10.91 14.80 0.85
N LYS A 39 11.14 15.04 2.15
CA LYS A 39 12.47 15.31 2.71
C LYS A 39 13.39 14.10 2.54
N VAL A 40 12.89 12.90 2.85
CA VAL A 40 13.63 11.65 2.67
C VAL A 40 13.96 11.43 1.19
N LEU A 41 12.99 11.57 0.29
CA LEU A 41 13.22 11.42 -1.15
C LEU A 41 14.32 12.37 -1.67
N LYS A 42 14.26 13.64 -1.30
CA LYS A 42 15.27 14.63 -1.67
C LYS A 42 16.67 14.23 -1.19
N SER A 43 16.76 13.71 0.04
CA SER A 43 18.04 13.24 0.60
C SER A 43 18.58 12.02 -0.12
N LEU A 44 17.73 11.04 -0.46
CA LEU A 44 18.11 9.86 -1.23
C LEU A 44 18.64 10.24 -2.63
N PHE A 45 17.94 11.11 -3.35
CA PHE A 45 18.31 11.49 -4.72
C PHE A 45 19.65 12.22 -4.81
N GLN A 46 20.14 12.85 -3.75
CA GLN A 46 21.49 13.44 -3.72
C GLN A 46 22.59 12.39 -3.93
N PHE A 47 22.31 11.13 -3.56
CA PHE A 47 23.25 10.03 -3.68
C PHE A 47 23.37 9.45 -5.10
N ILE A 48 22.41 9.73 -5.98
CA ILE A 48 22.52 9.38 -7.41
C ILE A 48 23.74 10.05 -8.02
N LYS A 49 23.93 11.34 -7.75
CA LYS A 49 25.12 12.09 -8.23
C LYS A 49 26.44 11.53 -7.67
N LYS A 50 26.39 10.88 -6.49
CA LYS A 50 27.55 10.24 -5.86
C LYS A 50 27.77 8.80 -6.33
N LYS A 51 26.94 8.31 -7.25
CA LYS A 51 26.96 6.93 -7.76
C LYS A 51 26.94 5.87 -6.65
N ALA A 52 26.16 6.11 -5.59
CA ALA A 52 26.05 5.19 -4.48
C ALA A 52 25.37 3.89 -4.90
N THR A 53 25.84 2.75 -4.41
CA THR A 53 25.25 1.45 -4.69
C THR A 53 23.88 1.31 -4.01
N CYS A 54 23.79 1.70 -2.75
CA CYS A 54 22.54 1.67 -1.99
C CYS A 54 22.51 2.76 -0.94
N VAL A 55 21.33 3.30 -0.70
CA VAL A 55 21.08 4.32 0.33
C VAL A 55 19.74 4.03 0.99
N ALA A 56 19.74 3.97 2.33
CA ALA A 56 18.54 3.73 3.11
C ALA A 56 18.28 4.84 4.14
N PRO A 57 17.02 5.19 4.36
CA PRO A 57 16.67 6.06 5.48
C PRO A 57 16.72 5.28 6.79
N ILE A 58 17.25 5.92 7.83
CA ILE A 58 17.36 5.32 9.16
C ILE A 58 16.77 6.24 10.23
N LEU A 59 16.21 5.63 11.27
CA LEU A 59 15.81 6.33 12.49
C LEU A 59 16.67 5.85 13.68
N PRO A 60 17.10 6.77 14.56
CA PRO A 60 17.75 6.39 15.79
C PRO A 60 16.81 5.60 16.70
N ILE A 61 17.36 4.70 17.50
CA ILE A 61 16.59 3.97 18.50
C ILE A 61 16.58 4.76 19.81
N ASN A 62 15.38 5.16 20.23
CA ASN A 62 15.20 5.96 21.44
C ASN A 62 15.18 5.10 22.71
N ASP A 63 14.61 3.91 22.62
CA ASP A 63 14.47 2.98 23.75
C ASP A 63 15.71 2.13 24.00
N ALA A 64 15.79 1.55 25.19
CA ALA A 64 16.87 0.66 25.54
C ALA A 64 16.73 -0.68 24.80
N MET A 65 17.77 -1.11 24.09
CA MET A 65 17.80 -2.37 23.35
C MET A 65 18.30 -3.54 24.19
N ARG A 66 17.65 -4.67 24.02
CA ARG A 66 18.00 -5.93 24.68
C ARG A 66 17.90 -7.09 23.71
N LEU A 67 18.85 -8.01 23.75
CA LEU A 67 18.69 -9.32 23.14
C LEU A 67 17.93 -10.21 24.11
N ILE A 68 16.83 -10.78 23.65
CA ILE A 68 15.96 -11.66 24.45
C ILE A 68 16.07 -13.08 23.95
N LYS A 69 16.25 -14.01 24.87
CA LYS A 69 16.22 -15.45 24.63
C LYS A 69 15.43 -16.13 25.74
N ASN A 70 14.51 -17.02 25.38
CA ASN A 70 13.66 -17.74 26.35
C ASN A 70 12.98 -16.82 27.38
N ASN A 71 12.46 -15.65 26.95
CA ASN A 71 11.83 -14.61 27.77
C ASN A 71 12.77 -13.99 28.85
N GLN A 72 14.07 -14.12 28.70
CA GLN A 72 15.06 -13.51 29.56
C GLN A 72 15.99 -12.57 28.79
N ILE A 73 16.48 -11.53 29.43
CA ILE A 73 17.48 -10.63 28.84
C ILE A 73 18.82 -11.38 28.78
N GLU A 74 19.27 -11.69 27.56
CA GLU A 74 20.58 -12.34 27.34
C GLU A 74 21.70 -11.31 27.22
N LYS A 75 21.43 -10.14 26.57
CA LYS A 75 22.46 -9.14 26.34
C LYS A 75 21.90 -7.72 26.33
N ILE A 76 22.65 -6.78 26.84
CA ILE A 76 22.40 -5.35 26.73
C ILE A 76 23.11 -4.86 25.47
N LEU A 77 22.34 -4.20 24.56
CA LEU A 77 22.87 -3.66 23.30
C LEU A 77 22.97 -2.13 23.38
N PRO A 78 24.09 -1.53 22.94
CA PRO A 78 24.25 -0.09 22.93
C PRO A 78 23.38 0.52 21.80
N LYS A 79 22.36 1.29 22.16
CA LYS A 79 21.42 1.87 21.17
C LYS A 79 22.07 2.86 20.20
N LYS A 80 23.19 3.48 20.59
CA LYS A 80 23.90 4.47 19.76
C LYS A 80 24.47 3.89 18.45
N ASP A 81 24.74 2.58 18.43
CA ASP A 81 25.34 1.90 17.29
C ASP A 81 24.27 1.15 16.44
N HIS A 82 23.00 1.35 16.76
CA HIS A 82 21.88 0.70 16.10
C HIS A 82 20.86 1.72 15.57
N ALA A 83 20.20 1.36 14.50
CA ALA A 83 19.16 2.18 13.90
C ALA A 83 18.04 1.31 13.34
N LEU A 84 16.85 1.89 13.23
CA LEU A 84 15.73 1.30 12.49
C LEU A 84 15.87 1.69 11.03
N VAL A 85 15.85 0.72 10.12
CA VAL A 85 15.92 0.96 8.68
C VAL A 85 14.51 1.13 8.14
N GLN A 86 14.34 2.15 7.31
CA GLN A 86 13.07 2.43 6.65
C GLN A 86 13.18 2.20 5.13
N THR A 87 12.07 2.33 4.44
CA THR A 87 11.97 2.46 2.99
C THR A 87 11.29 3.78 2.63
N PRO A 88 11.50 4.35 1.41
CA PRO A 88 12.11 3.73 0.23
C PRO A 88 13.64 3.62 0.32
N GLN A 89 14.19 2.52 -0.19
CA GLN A 89 15.63 2.30 -0.34
C GLN A 89 16.02 2.58 -1.78
N LEU A 90 16.97 3.49 -1.99
CA LEU A 90 17.50 3.81 -3.32
C LEU A 90 18.64 2.85 -3.64
N CYS A 91 18.52 2.08 -4.71
CA CYS A 91 19.54 1.11 -5.11
C CYS A 91 19.92 1.30 -6.58
N ASN A 92 21.20 1.10 -6.90
CA ASN A 92 21.62 0.92 -8.29
C ASN A 92 20.95 -0.33 -8.84
N PHE A 93 20.30 -0.19 -9.99
CA PHE A 93 19.47 -1.26 -10.55
C PHE A 93 20.27 -2.52 -10.87
N ASN A 94 21.41 -2.37 -11.55
CA ASN A 94 22.21 -3.51 -11.98
C ASN A 94 22.81 -4.27 -10.80
N GLU A 95 23.30 -3.55 -9.80
CA GLU A 95 23.85 -4.14 -8.59
C GLU A 95 22.79 -4.91 -7.79
N LEU A 96 21.61 -4.33 -7.66
CA LEU A 96 20.50 -4.98 -6.97
C LEU A 96 19.99 -6.21 -7.74
N LEU A 97 19.83 -6.12 -9.05
CA LEU A 97 19.42 -7.24 -9.88
C LEU A 97 20.43 -8.40 -9.81
N LEU A 98 21.73 -8.08 -9.83
CA LEU A 98 22.81 -9.06 -9.65
C LEU A 98 22.73 -9.72 -8.27
N ALA A 99 22.51 -8.92 -7.22
CA ALA A 99 22.38 -9.42 -5.86
C ALA A 99 21.26 -10.45 -5.71
N HIS A 100 20.09 -10.16 -6.26
CA HIS A 100 18.96 -11.09 -6.25
C HIS A 100 19.23 -12.36 -7.07
N ASN A 101 19.93 -12.26 -8.20
CA ASN A 101 20.28 -13.44 -9.02
C ASN A 101 21.24 -14.38 -8.29
N GLN A 102 22.18 -13.84 -7.51
CA GLN A 102 23.23 -14.64 -6.84
C GLN A 102 22.80 -15.19 -5.48
N ASN A 103 21.74 -14.66 -4.89
CA ASN A 103 21.30 -14.99 -3.52
C ASN A 103 19.85 -15.47 -3.47
N SER A 104 19.42 -16.29 -4.44
CA SER A 104 18.05 -16.82 -4.49
C SER A 104 17.69 -17.73 -3.33
N ASP A 105 18.68 -18.39 -2.74
CA ASP A 105 18.49 -19.46 -1.72
C ASP A 105 18.54 -18.92 -0.29
N VAL A 106 18.88 -17.64 -0.11
CA VAL A 106 18.96 -16.98 1.20
C VAL A 106 17.89 -15.90 1.27
N ILE A 107 17.14 -15.89 2.38
CA ILE A 107 16.11 -14.87 2.62
C ILE A 107 16.74 -13.70 3.38
N TYR A 108 16.63 -12.52 2.82
CA TYR A 108 17.04 -11.25 3.39
C TYR A 108 15.84 -10.39 3.72
N ASP A 109 15.93 -9.60 4.77
CA ASP A 109 14.82 -8.74 5.23
C ASP A 109 14.55 -7.57 4.28
N ASP A 110 15.61 -7.03 3.65
CA ASP A 110 15.54 -5.87 2.77
C ASP A 110 16.72 -5.81 1.77
N GLU A 111 16.73 -4.78 0.92
CA GLU A 111 17.75 -4.57 -0.11
C GLU A 111 19.10 -4.18 0.47
N THR A 112 19.11 -3.55 1.64
CA THR A 112 20.39 -3.23 2.33
C THR A 112 21.09 -4.50 2.78
N SER A 113 20.35 -5.46 3.29
CA SER A 113 20.88 -6.72 3.79
C SER A 113 21.50 -7.58 2.68
N ILE A 114 20.81 -7.72 1.53
CA ILE A 114 21.33 -8.52 0.41
C ILE A 114 22.57 -7.86 -0.22
N LEU A 115 22.58 -6.54 -0.39
CA LEU A 115 23.72 -5.82 -0.95
C LEU A 115 24.91 -5.78 0.03
N PHE A 116 24.65 -5.62 1.33
CA PHE A 116 25.68 -5.67 2.36
C PHE A 116 26.39 -7.05 2.40
N ASN A 117 25.61 -8.13 2.27
CA ASN A 117 26.16 -9.48 2.19
C ASN A 117 27.10 -9.70 0.98
N MET A 118 26.90 -8.93 -0.08
CA MET A 118 27.79 -8.89 -1.25
C MET A 118 28.99 -7.94 -1.08
N GLY A 119 29.25 -7.43 0.12
CA GLY A 119 30.35 -6.51 0.41
C GLY A 119 30.16 -5.10 -0.15
N LYS A 120 28.91 -4.72 -0.49
CA LYS A 120 28.60 -3.37 -0.99
C LYS A 120 28.48 -2.38 0.16
N ILE A 121 28.89 -1.13 -0.10
CA ILE A 121 28.73 -0.04 0.86
C ILE A 121 27.29 0.44 0.83
N ILE A 122 26.66 0.45 2.01
CA ILE A 122 25.31 0.96 2.23
C ILE A 122 25.42 2.35 2.88
N ASN A 123 24.97 3.36 2.16
CA ASN A 123 24.89 4.72 2.72
C ASN A 123 23.58 4.91 3.47
N THR A 124 23.55 5.85 4.40
CA THR A 124 22.33 6.16 5.16
C THR A 124 21.97 7.63 5.06
N VAL A 125 20.68 7.92 5.17
CA VAL A 125 20.14 9.26 5.33
C VAL A 125 19.20 9.29 6.52
N GLN A 126 18.94 10.49 7.06
CA GLN A 126 17.93 10.64 8.11
C GLN A 126 16.56 10.26 7.58
N GLY A 127 15.92 9.31 8.25
CA GLY A 127 14.55 8.89 8.00
C GLY A 127 13.52 9.85 8.59
N ASP A 128 12.26 9.50 8.47
CA ASP A 128 11.14 10.28 8.96
C ASP A 128 10.20 9.40 9.79
N PRO A 129 9.92 9.74 11.07
CA PRO A 129 9.00 8.97 11.90
C PRO A 129 7.61 8.79 11.28
N ILE A 130 7.15 9.73 10.43
CA ILE A 130 5.86 9.61 9.76
C ILE A 130 5.82 8.46 8.73
N SER A 131 6.98 8.02 8.24
CA SER A 131 7.09 6.85 7.36
C SER A 131 6.99 5.54 8.16
N LEU A 132 6.08 5.49 9.14
CA LEU A 132 5.77 4.33 9.96
C LEU A 132 5.28 3.18 9.08
N LYS A 133 5.72 1.95 9.40
CA LYS A 133 5.21 0.73 8.77
C LYS A 133 3.97 0.27 9.55
N ILE A 134 2.84 0.18 8.87
CA ILE A 134 1.63 -0.39 9.44
C ILE A 134 1.85 -1.89 9.62
N THR A 135 2.00 -2.30 10.87
CA THR A 135 2.19 -3.70 11.28
C THR A 135 1.05 -4.16 12.17
N TYR A 136 0.52 -3.27 12.99
CA TYR A 136 -0.59 -3.48 13.90
C TYR A 136 -1.72 -2.50 13.62
N GLU A 137 -2.95 -2.85 14.04
CA GLU A 137 -4.13 -2.00 13.85
C GLU A 137 -3.93 -0.58 14.41
N ASN A 138 -3.25 -0.45 15.54
CA ASN A 138 -2.99 0.85 16.14
C ASN A 138 -2.07 1.75 15.30
N ASP A 139 -1.19 1.18 14.48
CA ASP A 139 -0.33 1.96 13.59
C ASP A 139 -1.15 2.75 12.57
N PHE A 140 -2.26 2.15 12.10
CA PHE A 140 -3.18 2.83 11.21
C PHE A 140 -3.81 4.07 11.86
N LYS A 141 -4.26 3.94 13.12
CA LYS A 141 -4.85 5.06 13.87
C LYS A 141 -3.88 6.22 14.06
N ILE A 142 -2.57 5.92 14.21
CA ILE A 142 -1.52 6.94 14.31
C ILE A 142 -1.36 7.69 12.98
N LEU A 143 -1.46 6.98 11.85
CA LEU A 143 -1.25 7.55 10.52
C LEU A 143 -2.50 8.20 9.92
N GLU A 144 -3.70 7.77 10.32
CA GLU A 144 -4.96 8.25 9.77
C GLU A 144 -5.06 9.78 9.67
N PRO A 145 -4.69 10.59 10.71
CA PRO A 145 -4.73 12.05 10.62
C PRO A 145 -3.80 12.66 9.57
N HIS A 146 -2.80 11.89 9.11
CA HIS A 146 -1.83 12.31 8.11
C HIS A 146 -2.16 11.80 6.70
N LEU A 147 -3.01 10.78 6.60
CA LEU A 147 -3.51 10.23 5.33
C LEU A 147 -4.70 11.02 4.80
N ILE A 148 -5.48 11.60 5.71
CA ILE A 148 -6.58 12.48 5.35
C ILE A 148 -5.98 13.82 4.95
N ASP A 149 -6.09 14.19 3.69
CA ASP A 149 -5.65 15.50 3.21
C ASP A 149 -6.51 16.59 3.86
N LYS A 150 -5.97 17.23 4.91
CA LYS A 150 -6.64 18.35 5.61
C LYS A 150 -6.88 19.57 4.69
N LYS A 151 -6.30 19.60 3.49
CA LYS A 151 -6.57 20.62 2.47
C LYS A 151 -7.80 20.33 1.63
N ASN A 152 -8.30 19.11 1.64
CA ASN A 152 -9.63 18.86 1.11
C ASN A 152 -10.61 19.47 2.11
N ASN A 153 -10.99 20.69 1.88
CA ASN A 153 -12.25 21.22 2.36
C ASN A 153 -13.31 20.23 1.85
N TYR A 154 -13.69 19.27 2.69
CA TYR A 154 -14.84 18.42 2.40
C TYR A 154 -16.03 19.35 2.24
N ILE A 155 -16.39 19.62 1.00
CA ILE A 155 -17.65 20.29 0.71
C ILE A 155 -18.72 19.22 0.90
N THR A 156 -19.46 19.32 1.99
CA THR A 156 -20.65 18.48 2.16
C THR A 156 -21.64 18.91 1.11
N LYS A 157 -21.94 18.03 0.16
CA LYS A 157 -22.99 18.22 -0.83
C LYS A 157 -24.16 17.33 -0.48
N ILE A 158 -25.35 17.82 -0.70
CA ILE A 158 -26.60 17.07 -0.49
C ILE A 158 -27.24 16.90 -1.86
N GLY A 159 -27.45 15.66 -2.26
CA GLY A 159 -28.14 15.29 -3.48
C GLY A 159 -29.49 14.66 -3.18
N LEU A 160 -30.45 14.93 -4.02
CA LEU A 160 -31.77 14.28 -4.01
C LEU A 160 -31.90 13.46 -5.29
N GLY A 161 -32.16 12.16 -5.14
CA GLY A 161 -32.46 11.26 -6.23
C GLY A 161 -33.87 10.70 -6.08
N PHE A 162 -34.54 10.54 -7.20
CA PHE A 162 -35.92 10.04 -7.25
C PHE A 162 -36.12 9.20 -8.50
N ASP A 163 -36.66 7.98 -8.32
CA ASP A 163 -37.03 7.09 -9.42
C ASP A 163 -38.34 6.36 -9.13
N ILE A 164 -39.09 6.06 -10.18
CA ILE A 164 -40.39 5.37 -10.08
C ILE A 164 -40.45 4.26 -11.09
N HIS A 165 -40.63 3.03 -10.61
CA HIS A 165 -40.93 1.89 -11.46
C HIS A 165 -42.36 1.37 -11.24
N ARG A 166 -43.00 0.93 -12.28
CA ARG A 166 -44.35 0.32 -12.20
C ARG A 166 -44.20 -1.15 -11.80
N PHE A 167 -45.16 -1.63 -11.00
CA PHE A 167 -45.29 -3.06 -10.78
C PHE A 167 -45.80 -3.76 -12.06
N ASP A 168 -45.24 -4.93 -12.35
CA ASP A 168 -45.76 -5.76 -13.44
C ASP A 168 -47.08 -6.39 -13.04
N THR A 169 -48.13 -6.01 -13.77
CA THR A 169 -49.49 -6.48 -13.53
C THR A 169 -49.91 -7.61 -14.49
N LYS A 170 -49.06 -7.97 -15.48
CA LYS A 170 -49.39 -9.02 -16.46
C LYS A 170 -49.31 -10.39 -15.81
N LYS A 171 -50.33 -11.21 -15.97
CA LYS A 171 -50.40 -12.61 -15.58
C LYS A 171 -49.73 -13.50 -16.65
N SER A 172 -48.43 -13.43 -16.88
CA SER A 172 -47.73 -14.37 -17.76
C SER A 172 -46.93 -15.39 -16.91
N HIS A 173 -46.71 -16.60 -17.44
CA HIS A 173 -46.06 -17.70 -16.72
C HIS A 173 -44.61 -17.44 -16.32
N ASP A 174 -43.99 -16.34 -16.74
CA ASP A 174 -42.59 -15.97 -16.48
C ASP A 174 -42.45 -14.86 -15.43
N HIS A 175 -43.42 -14.62 -14.57
CA HIS A 175 -43.33 -13.53 -13.57
C HIS A 175 -42.37 -13.88 -12.45
N LYS A 176 -41.34 -13.07 -12.35
CA LYS A 176 -40.48 -13.05 -11.17
C LYS A 176 -41.30 -12.55 -9.97
N ASN A 177 -41.50 -13.39 -8.96
CA ASN A 177 -42.18 -13.02 -7.71
C ASN A 177 -41.22 -12.35 -6.73
N PHE A 178 -40.37 -11.44 -7.20
CA PHE A 178 -39.44 -10.69 -6.38
C PHE A 178 -39.15 -9.35 -7.02
N ILE A 179 -38.73 -8.39 -6.20
CA ILE A 179 -38.08 -7.15 -6.62
C ILE A 179 -36.63 -7.15 -6.16
N THR A 180 -35.77 -6.43 -6.84
CA THR A 180 -34.39 -6.15 -6.40
C THR A 180 -34.35 -4.70 -5.92
N LEU A 181 -33.87 -4.48 -4.69
CA LEU A 181 -33.63 -3.17 -4.11
C LEU A 181 -32.25 -3.11 -3.49
N GLY A 182 -31.37 -2.24 -4.02
CA GLY A 182 -29.99 -2.14 -3.54
C GLY A 182 -29.21 -3.45 -3.75
N GLY A 183 -29.51 -4.22 -4.79
CA GLY A 183 -28.92 -5.53 -5.07
C GLY A 183 -29.49 -6.68 -4.25
N ILE A 184 -30.44 -6.43 -3.32
CA ILE A 184 -31.07 -7.46 -2.47
C ILE A 184 -32.39 -7.88 -3.06
N ARG A 185 -32.60 -9.20 -3.22
CA ARG A 185 -33.88 -9.77 -3.70
C ARG A 185 -34.87 -9.88 -2.53
N ILE A 186 -36.05 -9.29 -2.74
CA ILE A 186 -37.18 -9.37 -1.81
C ILE A 186 -38.28 -10.21 -2.48
N SER A 187 -38.55 -11.40 -1.93
CA SER A 187 -39.52 -12.37 -2.46
C SER A 187 -40.97 -12.03 -2.08
N ASN A 188 -41.92 -12.67 -2.79
CA ASN A 188 -43.37 -12.55 -2.59
C ASN A 188 -43.96 -11.16 -2.93
N ILE A 189 -43.27 -10.38 -3.75
CA ILE A 189 -43.73 -9.08 -4.24
C ILE A 189 -43.75 -9.14 -5.78
N LYS A 190 -44.73 -8.48 -6.41
CA LYS A 190 -44.78 -8.34 -7.84
C LYS A 190 -43.51 -7.65 -8.35
N SER A 191 -42.92 -8.18 -9.43
CA SER A 191 -41.73 -7.59 -10.04
C SER A 191 -41.98 -6.18 -10.54
N LEU A 192 -40.92 -5.40 -10.68
CA LEU A 192 -40.96 -4.06 -11.29
C LEU A 192 -40.70 -4.16 -12.78
N ILE A 193 -41.30 -3.26 -13.55
CA ILE A 193 -41.05 -3.06 -14.99
C ILE A 193 -39.95 -2.00 -15.09
N GLY A 194 -38.82 -2.33 -15.70
CA GLY A 194 -37.72 -1.40 -15.94
C GLY A 194 -36.59 -2.04 -16.73
N HIS A 195 -35.56 -1.28 -17.04
CA HIS A 195 -34.36 -1.77 -17.70
C HIS A 195 -33.50 -2.58 -16.71
N SER A 196 -32.76 -3.55 -17.23
CA SER A 196 -31.90 -4.46 -16.42
C SER A 196 -32.69 -5.23 -15.34
N ASP A 197 -32.33 -5.08 -14.08
CA ASP A 197 -33.01 -5.71 -12.92
C ASP A 197 -34.11 -4.84 -12.31
N ALA A 198 -34.33 -3.63 -12.86
CA ALA A 198 -35.30 -2.65 -12.41
C ALA A 198 -35.11 -2.21 -10.93
N ASP A 199 -33.85 -2.13 -10.48
CA ASP A 199 -33.50 -1.70 -9.13
C ASP A 199 -33.70 -0.20 -8.96
N VAL A 200 -34.93 0.18 -8.60
CA VAL A 200 -35.34 1.60 -8.43
C VAL A 200 -34.54 2.31 -7.32
N LEU A 201 -34.05 1.58 -6.32
CA LEU A 201 -33.24 2.17 -5.25
C LEU A 201 -31.87 2.57 -5.75
N LEU A 202 -31.19 1.72 -6.52
CA LEU A 202 -29.88 2.04 -7.08
C LEU A 202 -29.98 3.19 -8.11
N HIS A 203 -31.05 3.25 -8.88
CA HIS A 203 -31.30 4.38 -9.79
C HIS A 203 -31.45 5.70 -9.02
N ALA A 204 -32.29 5.73 -7.96
CA ALA A 204 -32.45 6.91 -7.14
C ALA A 204 -31.15 7.35 -6.44
N ILE A 205 -30.34 6.40 -5.95
CA ILE A 205 -29.01 6.68 -5.37
C ILE A 205 -28.09 7.29 -6.45
N THR A 206 -28.08 6.72 -7.64
CA THR A 206 -27.27 7.22 -8.76
C THR A 206 -27.65 8.65 -9.10
N ASP A 207 -28.94 8.95 -9.22
CA ASP A 207 -29.44 10.30 -9.50
C ASP A 207 -29.06 11.30 -8.40
N SER A 208 -29.12 10.88 -7.13
CA SER A 208 -28.68 11.72 -6.01
C SER A 208 -27.18 12.05 -6.08
N ILE A 209 -26.35 11.10 -6.46
CA ILE A 209 -24.90 11.29 -6.64
C ILE A 209 -24.62 12.21 -7.83
N LEU A 210 -25.25 11.96 -8.98
CA LEU A 210 -25.10 12.78 -10.18
C LEU A 210 -25.56 14.23 -9.96
N GLY A 211 -26.55 14.43 -9.10
CA GLY A 211 -27.05 15.76 -8.76
C GLY A 211 -26.12 16.62 -7.91
N VAL A 212 -25.00 16.06 -7.42
CA VAL A 212 -23.99 16.76 -6.58
C VAL A 212 -22.61 16.86 -7.20
N ILE A 213 -22.38 16.22 -8.34
CA ILE A 213 -21.17 16.33 -9.13
C ILE A 213 -21.21 17.60 -9.97
#